data_0d1a78951962c070ec301a3bc3084fdd
#
_entry.id   0d1a78951962c070ec301a3bc3084fdd
#
_cell.length_a   1.000
_cell.length_b   1.000
_cell.length_c   1.000
_cell.angle_alpha   90.00
_cell.angle_beta   90.00
_cell.angle_gamma   90.00
#
_symmetry.space_group_name_H-M   'P 1'
#
loop_
_entity.id
_entity.type
_entity.pdbx_description
1 polymer ?
#
loop_
_entity_poly.entity_id
_entity_poly.type
_entity_poly.pdbx_seq_one_letter_code
_entity_poly.pdbx_strand_id
1 'polypeptide(L)'
;MLEEAGLVTTSISLVEEHARKIKPPRILSVPFNFGNTLGEVNNPSYQHEILAATFDLLDRSIGPVLELFETDKIERVILSRSEAMTGSEADKKDLLVELSDMKPNYEKWLETNKGRTAVGLSSIDTE
;
A
#
# COMPACT_ATOMS: atom_id res chain seq x y z
N MET A 1 -12.24 5.35 21.13
CA MET A 1 -11.09 5.75 22.01
C MET A 1 -10.64 7.18 21.77
N LEU A 2 -9.94 7.55 20.64
CA LEU A 2 -9.49 8.95 20.44
C LEU A 2 -10.67 9.92 20.25
N GLU A 3 -11.61 9.56 19.41
CA GLU A 3 -12.83 10.36 19.16
C GLU A 3 -13.71 10.49 20.41
N GLU A 4 -13.79 9.46 21.25
CA GLU A 4 -14.47 9.50 22.54
C GLU A 4 -13.79 10.47 23.53
N ALA A 5 -12.49 10.69 23.36
CA ALA A 5 -11.73 11.68 24.11
C ALA A 5 -11.82 13.10 23.51
N GLY A 6 -12.65 13.29 22.47
CA GLY A 6 -12.86 14.58 21.82
C GLY A 6 -11.79 14.96 20.77
N LEU A 7 -10.94 14.00 20.37
CA LEU A 7 -9.92 14.21 19.32
C LEU A 7 -10.49 13.79 17.97
N VAL A 8 -10.59 14.71 17.03
CA VAL A 8 -11.01 14.42 15.66
C VAL A 8 -9.87 13.72 14.93
N THR A 9 -10.17 12.58 14.28
CA THR A 9 -9.17 11.75 13.61
C THR A 9 -9.53 11.49 12.15
N THR A 10 -8.51 11.38 11.30
CA THR A 10 -8.62 10.91 9.93
C THR A 10 -7.50 9.91 9.63
N SER A 11 -7.68 9.11 8.60
CA SER A 11 -6.71 8.10 8.18
C SER A 11 -6.74 7.88 6.68
N ILE A 12 -5.64 7.34 6.13
CA ILE A 12 -5.53 6.91 4.74
C ILE A 12 -5.48 5.39 4.72
N SER A 13 -6.19 4.75 3.78
CA SER A 13 -6.15 3.31 3.58
C SER A 13 -5.86 2.95 2.14
N LEU A 14 -4.99 1.95 1.96
CA LEU A 14 -4.72 1.29 0.69
C LEU A 14 -5.68 0.11 0.42
N VAL A 15 -6.44 -0.31 1.44
CA VAL A 15 -7.35 -1.47 1.36
C VAL A 15 -8.76 -1.03 1.71
N GLU A 16 -9.55 -0.73 0.67
CA GLU A 16 -10.92 -0.24 0.81
C GLU A 16 -11.81 -1.24 1.54
N GLU A 17 -11.73 -2.53 1.21
CA GLU A 17 -12.56 -3.55 1.85
C GLU A 17 -12.33 -3.64 3.37
N HIS A 18 -11.09 -3.47 3.79
CA HIS A 18 -10.75 -3.43 5.21
C HIS A 18 -11.35 -2.21 5.90
N ALA A 19 -11.24 -1.05 5.26
CA ALA A 19 -11.83 0.20 5.73
C ALA A 19 -13.35 0.09 5.87
N ARG A 20 -14.04 -0.54 4.92
CA ARG A 20 -15.48 -0.78 4.96
C ARG A 20 -15.91 -1.69 6.11
N LYS A 21 -15.07 -2.65 6.50
CA LYS A 21 -15.36 -3.57 7.63
C LYS A 21 -15.13 -2.91 8.98
N ILE A 22 -14.02 -2.21 9.16
CA ILE A 22 -13.63 -1.60 10.44
C ILE A 22 -14.44 -0.33 10.74
N LYS A 23 -14.85 0.40 9.69
CA LYS A 23 -15.63 1.65 9.79
C LYS A 23 -14.97 2.68 10.71
N PRO A 24 -13.72 3.09 10.40
CA PRO A 24 -13.08 4.16 11.17
C PRO A 24 -13.87 5.48 11.04
N PRO A 25 -13.67 6.43 11.95
CA PRO A 25 -14.44 7.67 11.97
C PRO A 25 -14.38 8.45 10.65
N ARG A 26 -13.16 8.60 10.09
CA ARG A 26 -12.93 9.25 8.78
C ARG A 26 -11.77 8.56 8.09
N ILE A 27 -11.96 8.19 6.84
CA ILE A 27 -10.94 7.51 6.07
C ILE A 27 -10.99 7.90 4.60
N LEU A 28 -9.83 8.21 4.05
CA LEU A 28 -9.60 8.34 2.62
C LEU A 28 -9.02 7.02 2.10
N SER A 29 -9.74 6.37 1.21
CA SER A 29 -9.21 5.19 0.52
C SER A 29 -8.50 5.62 -0.76
N VAL A 30 -7.24 5.22 -0.89
CA VAL A 30 -6.40 5.58 -2.04
C VAL A 30 -6.05 4.33 -2.85
N PRO A 31 -6.12 4.41 -4.20
CA PRO A 31 -5.92 3.25 -5.08
C PRO A 31 -4.44 3.03 -5.43
N PHE A 32 -3.54 3.14 -4.44
CA PHE A 32 -2.11 2.99 -4.66
C PHE A 32 -1.60 1.63 -4.19
N ASN A 33 -0.39 1.29 -4.63
CA ASN A 33 0.29 0.08 -4.19
C ASN A 33 0.83 0.23 -2.76
N PHE A 34 0.99 -0.90 -2.06
CA PHE A 34 1.64 -0.92 -0.76
C PHE A 34 3.03 -0.27 -0.83
N GLY A 35 3.32 0.55 0.17
CA GLY A 35 4.55 1.35 0.23
C GLY A 35 4.41 2.77 -0.34
N ASN A 36 3.39 3.05 -1.14
CA ASN A 36 3.16 4.36 -1.77
C ASN A 36 1.86 5.01 -1.29
N THR A 37 1.66 5.11 0.01
CA THR A 37 0.40 5.62 0.60
C THR A 37 0.01 7.02 0.15
N LEU A 38 0.99 7.85 -0.19
CA LEU A 38 0.79 9.21 -0.72
C LEU A 38 1.02 9.28 -2.24
N GLY A 39 0.90 8.15 -2.95
CA GLY A 39 1.06 8.10 -4.39
C GLY A 39 2.52 8.07 -4.84
N GLU A 40 2.81 8.78 -5.91
CA GLU A 40 4.11 8.72 -6.59
C GLU A 40 5.24 9.35 -5.77
N VAL A 41 6.39 8.65 -5.74
CA VAL A 41 7.61 9.15 -5.09
C VAL A 41 8.15 10.38 -5.84
N ASN A 42 8.67 11.37 -5.09
CA ASN A 42 9.21 12.63 -5.63
C ASN A 42 8.18 13.51 -6.39
N ASN A 43 6.89 13.32 -6.11
CA ASN A 43 5.83 14.19 -6.63
C ASN A 43 5.13 14.95 -5.48
N PRO A 44 5.75 16.00 -4.93
CA PRO A 44 5.21 16.71 -3.76
C PRO A 44 3.85 17.35 -4.02
N SER A 45 3.60 17.86 -5.24
CA SER A 45 2.30 18.46 -5.57
C SER A 45 1.17 17.44 -5.42
N TYR A 46 1.37 16.23 -5.94
CA TYR A 46 0.38 15.16 -5.85
C TYR A 46 0.21 14.63 -4.42
N GLN A 47 1.31 14.52 -3.67
CA GLN A 47 1.27 14.13 -2.26
C GLN A 47 0.52 15.16 -1.41
N HIS A 48 0.67 16.45 -1.70
CA HIS A 48 -0.07 17.52 -1.03
C HIS A 48 -1.58 17.45 -1.36
N GLU A 49 -1.96 17.12 -2.59
CA GLU A 49 -3.38 16.92 -2.96
C GLU A 49 -4.02 15.80 -2.11
N ILE A 50 -3.32 14.67 -1.94
CA ILE A 50 -3.81 13.56 -1.12
C ILE A 50 -3.92 13.95 0.35
N LEU A 51 -2.93 14.66 0.87
CA LEU A 51 -2.95 15.16 2.24
C LEU A 51 -4.07 16.17 2.46
N ALA A 52 -4.27 17.10 1.52
CA ALA A 52 -5.37 18.08 1.58
C ALA A 52 -6.73 17.35 1.61
N ALA A 53 -6.97 16.42 0.68
CA ALA A 53 -8.19 15.61 0.66
C ALA A 53 -8.39 14.81 1.98
N THR A 54 -7.30 14.33 2.57
CA THR A 54 -7.35 13.62 3.86
C THR A 54 -7.73 14.57 5.01
N PHE A 55 -7.20 15.78 5.02
CA PHE A 55 -7.50 16.78 6.05
C PHE A 55 -8.89 17.39 5.90
N ASP A 56 -9.39 17.53 4.68
CA ASP A 56 -10.76 17.98 4.42
C ASP A 56 -11.82 17.07 5.06
N LEU A 57 -11.47 15.80 5.29
CA LEU A 57 -12.35 14.89 6.04
C LEU A 57 -12.51 15.26 7.51
N LEU A 58 -11.60 16.03 8.10
CA LEU A 58 -11.70 16.47 9.50
C LEU A 58 -12.89 17.40 9.72
N ASP A 59 -13.35 18.11 8.70
CA ASP A 59 -14.52 18.98 8.75
C ASP A 59 -15.85 18.20 8.73
N ARG A 60 -15.81 16.89 8.47
CA ARG A 60 -17.00 16.04 8.53
C ARG A 60 -17.36 15.75 9.99
N SER A 61 -18.42 16.34 10.48
CA SER A 61 -18.88 16.21 11.87
C SER A 61 -19.52 14.86 12.21
N ILE A 62 -19.97 14.10 11.21
CA ILE A 62 -20.67 12.82 11.37
C ILE A 62 -19.88 11.71 10.70
N GLY A 63 -19.48 10.69 11.47
CA GLY A 63 -18.81 9.47 10.97
C GLY A 63 -19.70 8.22 11.13
N PRO A 64 -19.29 7.08 10.59
CA PRO A 64 -18.05 6.84 9.81
C PRO A 64 -18.14 7.36 8.36
N VAL A 65 -17.07 8.01 7.89
CA VAL A 65 -16.94 8.50 6.51
C VAL A 65 -15.86 7.71 5.79
N LEU A 66 -16.19 7.16 4.64
CA LEU A 66 -15.26 6.57 3.70
C LEU A 66 -15.36 7.33 2.38
N GLU A 67 -14.32 8.05 2.02
CA GLU A 67 -14.18 8.67 0.71
C GLU A 67 -13.13 7.96 -0.12
N LEU A 68 -13.39 7.84 -1.43
CA LEU A 68 -12.43 7.31 -2.39
C LEU A 68 -11.68 8.46 -3.03
N PHE A 69 -10.36 8.38 -3.05
CA PHE A 69 -9.55 9.35 -3.77
C PHE A 69 -9.59 9.04 -5.26
N GLU A 70 -10.36 9.83 -6.01
CA GLU A 70 -10.47 9.71 -7.46
C GLU A 70 -9.25 10.36 -8.11
N THR A 71 -8.51 9.59 -8.87
CA THR A 71 -7.39 10.10 -9.67
C THR A 71 -7.74 10.02 -11.14
N ASP A 72 -8.05 11.14 -11.76
CA ASP A 72 -8.13 11.25 -13.23
C ASP A 72 -6.80 10.91 -13.93
N LYS A 73 -5.73 10.74 -13.15
CA LYS A 73 -4.37 10.41 -13.60
C LYS A 73 -4.02 8.93 -13.53
N ILE A 74 -4.88 8.06 -12.97
CA ILE A 74 -4.57 6.62 -12.82
C ILE A 74 -4.28 5.99 -14.19
N GLU A 75 -5.00 6.35 -15.23
CA GLU A 75 -4.75 5.81 -16.57
C GLU A 75 -3.33 6.12 -17.07
N ARG A 76 -2.80 7.31 -16.79
CA ARG A 76 -1.43 7.68 -17.21
C ARG A 76 -0.37 6.95 -16.41
N VAL A 77 -0.58 6.75 -15.10
CA VAL A 77 0.37 6.04 -14.24
C VAL A 77 0.36 4.54 -14.51
N ILE A 78 -0.81 3.96 -14.75
CA ILE A 78 -0.92 2.54 -15.14
C ILE A 78 -0.31 2.31 -16.52
N LEU A 79 -0.54 3.19 -17.49
CA LEU A 79 0.04 3.09 -18.82
C LEU A 79 1.56 3.27 -18.80
N SER A 80 2.08 4.28 -18.11
CA SER A 80 3.53 4.47 -17.98
C SER A 80 4.21 3.32 -17.21
N ARG A 81 3.52 2.69 -16.26
CA ARG A 81 4.04 1.57 -15.50
C ARG A 81 3.93 0.24 -16.25
N SER A 82 2.89 0.06 -17.08
CA SER A 82 2.81 -1.10 -17.99
C SER A 82 3.89 -1.04 -19.05
N GLU A 83 4.25 0.15 -19.53
CA GLU A 83 5.39 0.36 -20.43
C GLU A 83 6.74 0.14 -19.72
N ALA A 84 6.87 0.53 -18.46
CA ALA A 84 8.08 0.26 -17.64
C ALA A 84 8.19 -1.20 -17.18
N MET A 85 7.07 -1.92 -17.05
CA MET A 85 7.06 -3.35 -16.72
C MET A 85 7.26 -4.28 -17.93
N THR A 86 7.25 -3.76 -19.15
CA THR A 86 7.82 -4.43 -20.30
C THR A 86 9.35 -4.30 -20.30
N GLY A 87 9.95 -4.58 -19.12
CA GLY A 87 11.39 -4.71 -18.99
C GLY A 87 11.92 -5.70 -20.04
N SER A 88 13.03 -5.35 -20.65
CA SER A 88 13.66 -6.16 -21.70
C SER A 88 13.91 -7.58 -21.17
N GLU A 89 14.04 -8.55 -22.06
CA GLU A 89 14.46 -9.92 -21.70
C GLU A 89 15.77 -9.94 -20.86
N ALA A 90 16.59 -8.90 -20.99
CA ALA A 90 17.80 -8.68 -20.20
C ALA A 90 17.48 -8.39 -18.73
N ASP A 91 16.49 -7.53 -18.45
CA ASP A 91 16.08 -7.18 -17.07
C ASP A 91 15.48 -8.37 -16.33
N LYS A 92 14.75 -9.25 -17.05
CA LYS A 92 14.22 -10.50 -16.47
C LYS A 92 15.34 -11.47 -16.12
N LYS A 93 16.40 -11.52 -16.92
CA LYS A 93 17.54 -12.39 -16.68
C LYS A 93 18.36 -11.93 -15.47
N ASP A 94 18.55 -10.62 -15.30
CA ASP A 94 19.20 -10.03 -14.14
C ASP A 94 18.41 -10.30 -12.85
N LEU A 95 17.07 -10.14 -12.89
CA LEU A 95 16.22 -10.42 -11.75
C LEU A 95 16.26 -11.90 -11.33
N LEU A 96 16.30 -12.82 -12.28
CA LEU A 96 16.41 -14.25 -11.98
C LEU A 96 17.76 -14.62 -11.36
N VAL A 97 18.84 -13.95 -11.76
CA VAL A 97 20.17 -14.11 -11.14
C VAL A 97 20.15 -13.59 -9.71
N GLU A 98 19.62 -12.39 -9.46
CA GLU A 98 19.46 -11.82 -8.13
C GLU A 98 18.62 -12.72 -7.21
N LEU A 99 17.51 -13.25 -7.70
CA LEU A 99 16.67 -14.18 -6.94
C LEU A 99 17.41 -15.48 -6.62
N SER A 100 18.23 -16.00 -7.53
CA SER A 100 19.02 -17.20 -7.28
C SER A 100 20.08 -17.00 -6.20
N ASP A 101 20.70 -15.82 -6.17
CA ASP A 101 21.70 -15.44 -5.17
C ASP A 101 21.08 -15.16 -3.78
N MET A 102 19.84 -14.70 -3.74
CA MET A 102 19.12 -14.46 -2.49
C MET A 102 18.57 -15.75 -1.85
N LYS A 103 18.29 -16.78 -2.66
CA LYS A 103 17.66 -18.02 -2.21
C LYS A 103 18.41 -18.72 -1.06
N PRO A 104 19.74 -18.93 -1.08
CA PRO A 104 20.44 -19.59 0.02
C PRO A 104 20.41 -18.79 1.32
N ASN A 105 20.39 -17.45 1.23
CA ASN A 105 20.26 -16.59 2.41
C ASN A 105 18.87 -16.68 3.02
N TYR A 106 17.83 -16.78 2.18
CA TYR A 106 16.45 -16.95 2.62
C TYR A 106 16.23 -18.32 3.26
N GLU A 107 16.77 -19.39 2.69
CA GLU A 107 16.70 -20.75 3.25
C GLU A 107 17.37 -20.81 4.63
N LYS A 108 18.57 -20.25 4.77
CA LYS A 108 19.26 -20.14 6.06
C LYS A 108 18.46 -19.31 7.09
N TRP A 109 17.80 -18.26 6.63
CA TRP A 109 16.93 -17.45 7.48
C TRP A 109 15.71 -18.24 7.95
N LEU A 110 15.07 -19.02 7.07
CA LEU A 110 13.95 -19.91 7.41
C LEU A 110 14.33 -20.95 8.46
N GLU A 111 15.50 -21.59 8.33
CA GLU A 111 16.01 -22.54 9.31
C GLU A 111 16.18 -21.89 10.69
N THR A 112 16.76 -20.69 10.74
CA THR A 112 16.98 -19.93 11.97
C THR A 112 15.65 -19.52 12.63
N ASN A 113 14.62 -19.22 11.84
CA ASN A 113 13.32 -18.75 12.31
C ASN A 113 12.24 -19.84 12.34
N LYS A 114 12.64 -21.13 12.35
CA LYS A 114 11.74 -22.28 12.46
C LYS A 114 10.61 -22.29 11.42
N GLY A 115 10.93 -21.92 10.18
CA GLY A 115 9.98 -21.90 9.08
C GLY A 115 8.98 -20.72 9.10
N ARG A 116 9.11 -19.76 10.01
CA ARG A 116 8.27 -18.55 10.00
C ARG A 116 8.75 -17.62 8.90
N THR A 117 7.84 -17.19 8.03
CA THR A 117 8.14 -16.17 7.02
C THR A 117 8.18 -14.78 7.63
N ALA A 118 8.91 -13.84 7.04
CA ALA A 118 8.99 -12.45 7.48
C ALA A 118 7.62 -11.74 7.49
N VAL A 119 6.62 -12.29 6.82
CA VAL A 119 5.27 -11.73 6.68
C VAL A 119 4.28 -12.36 7.67
N GLY A 120 4.73 -13.23 8.59
CA GLY A 120 3.88 -13.88 9.58
C GLY A 120 2.92 -14.94 8.99
N LEU A 121 3.11 -15.34 7.74
CA LEU A 121 2.41 -16.46 7.14
C LEU A 121 3.02 -17.76 7.66
N SER A 122 2.24 -18.56 8.35
CA SER A 122 2.60 -19.93 8.72
C SER A 122 2.89 -20.74 7.46
N SER A 123 3.86 -21.64 7.55
CA SER A 123 4.30 -22.59 6.53
C SER A 123 3.18 -22.96 5.55
N ILE A 124 3.43 -22.71 4.28
CA ILE A 124 2.64 -23.33 3.22
C ILE A 124 3.13 -24.77 3.16
N ASP A 125 2.32 -25.71 3.68
CA ASP A 125 2.55 -27.12 3.47
C ASP A 125 2.35 -27.40 1.98
N THR A 126 3.46 -27.60 1.28
CA THR A 126 3.44 -28.12 -0.09
C THR A 126 3.36 -29.64 0.00
N GLU A 127 2.13 -30.20 -0.12
CA GLU A 127 1.94 -31.56 -0.60
C GLU A 127 2.19 -31.64 -2.10
#